data_fb66f633719e0426fad9ecd3636ce154
#
_entry.id   fb66f633719e0426fad9ecd3636ce154
#
_cell.length_a   1.000
_cell.length_b   1.000
_cell.length_c   1.000
_cell.angle_alpha   90.00
_cell.angle_beta   90.00
_cell.angle_gamma   90.00
#
_symmetry.space_group_name_H-M   'P 1'
#
loop_
_entity.id
_entity.type
_entity.pdbx_description
1 polymer ?
#
loop_
_entity_poly.entity_id
_entity_poly.type
_entity_poly.pdbx_seq_one_letter_code
_entity_poly.pdbx_strand_id
1 'polypeptide(L)'
;MKYKQIIPLLFTAVLFNTMVVYAEDNSMSFFVTSTGSGKGGDLGGLAGADAHCQALATAVGAEKHQWRAYLSSEKDGERGESARERIGNGPWYNAKGVLIAKNLNDLHLYNKTITKETALNEKGELVNGRGDTPNEHDILTGSMDDGTAYFADDKDHTCNNWTSSDAGSAQLGHHDRHGGGNPSWSSAHASRGCSQEALTKTGGAGKFYCFAAD
;
A
#
# COMPACT_ATOMS: atom_id res chain seq x y z
N MET A 1 12.57 -1.62 88.20
CA MET A 1 12.43 -2.30 86.92
C MET A 1 11.94 -1.30 85.87
N LYS A 2 12.78 -0.92 84.87
CA LYS A 2 12.41 0.03 83.83
C LYS A 2 12.09 -0.79 82.54
N TYR A 3 10.84 -0.84 82.11
CA TYR A 3 10.45 -1.44 80.84
C TYR A 3 10.83 -0.52 79.68
N LYS A 4 11.72 -1.02 78.78
CA LYS A 4 11.95 -0.38 77.48
C LYS A 4 10.84 -0.78 76.51
N GLN A 5 10.06 0.16 76.05
CA GLN A 5 9.12 -0.03 74.98
C GLN A 5 9.92 -0.05 73.64
N ILE A 6 9.79 -1.15 72.90
CA ILE A 6 10.31 -1.27 71.52
C ILE A 6 9.16 -0.94 70.57
N ILE A 7 9.29 0.17 69.83
CA ILE A 7 8.35 0.56 68.79
C ILE A 7 8.79 -0.15 67.50
N PRO A 8 7.91 -0.97 66.87
CA PRO A 8 8.28 -1.57 65.58
C PRO A 8 8.14 -0.51 64.46
N LEU A 9 9.21 -0.31 63.72
CA LEU A 9 9.25 0.49 62.53
C LEU A 9 8.57 -0.30 61.40
N LEU A 10 7.36 0.10 60.99
CA LEU A 10 6.70 -0.43 59.79
C LEU A 10 7.38 0.17 58.56
N PHE A 11 8.14 -0.67 57.81
CA PHE A 11 8.63 -0.34 56.48
C PHE A 11 7.48 -0.57 55.47
N THR A 12 6.86 0.48 55.01
CA THR A 12 5.93 0.43 53.87
C THR A 12 6.74 0.39 52.58
N ALA A 13 6.83 -0.79 51.96
CA ALA A 13 7.39 -0.93 50.63
C ALA A 13 6.45 -0.31 49.57
N VAL A 14 6.85 0.80 49.02
CA VAL A 14 6.16 1.43 47.87
C VAL A 14 6.60 0.64 46.61
N LEU A 15 5.71 -0.18 46.07
CA LEU A 15 5.88 -0.85 44.79
C LEU A 15 5.69 0.22 43.68
N PHE A 16 6.79 0.67 43.09
CA PHE A 16 6.76 1.44 41.85
C PHE A 16 6.38 0.50 40.68
N ASN A 17 5.12 0.59 40.24
CA ASN A 17 4.70 -0.04 39.00
C ASN A 17 5.22 0.80 37.83
N THR A 18 6.31 0.37 37.21
CA THR A 18 6.81 0.98 35.96
C THR A 18 5.88 0.53 34.83
N MET A 19 5.01 1.43 34.38
CA MET A 19 4.30 1.23 33.12
C MET A 19 5.31 1.29 31.99
N VAL A 20 5.56 0.14 31.34
CA VAL A 20 6.29 0.08 30.08
C VAL A 20 5.35 0.63 29.00
N VAL A 21 5.56 1.86 28.60
CA VAL A 21 4.91 2.43 27.42
C VAL A 21 5.64 1.89 26.19
N TYR A 22 5.02 0.97 25.49
CA TYR A 22 5.51 0.58 24.16
C TYR A 22 5.22 1.74 23.20
N ALA A 23 6.26 2.29 22.59
CA ALA A 23 6.09 3.22 21.49
C ALA A 23 5.46 2.45 20.32
N GLU A 24 4.39 2.99 19.72
CA GLU A 24 3.86 2.44 18.47
C GLU A 24 4.97 2.47 17.41
N ASP A 25 5.16 1.35 16.72
CA ASP A 25 6.08 1.27 15.58
C ASP A 25 5.39 1.88 14.34
N ASN A 26 5.59 3.16 14.14
CA ASN A 26 5.07 3.90 12.98
C ASN A 26 6.06 3.84 11.79
N SER A 27 6.91 2.80 11.73
CA SER A 27 7.83 2.62 10.61
C SER A 27 7.06 2.45 9.30
N MET A 28 7.71 2.81 8.20
CA MET A 28 7.11 2.71 6.87
C MET A 28 6.63 1.30 6.60
N SER A 29 5.35 1.18 6.28
CA SER A 29 4.66 -0.05 5.89
C SER A 29 3.74 0.12 4.68
N PHE A 30 3.77 1.31 4.05
CA PHE A 30 3.06 1.66 2.82
C PHE A 30 3.88 2.67 2.00
N PHE A 31 3.92 2.47 0.67
CA PHE A 31 4.42 3.48 -0.26
C PHE A 31 3.86 3.27 -1.68
N VAL A 32 3.95 4.30 -2.53
CA VAL A 32 3.81 4.19 -3.99
C VAL A 32 5.20 3.98 -4.58
N THR A 33 5.38 3.07 -5.52
CA THR A 33 6.71 2.84 -6.13
C THR A 33 7.24 4.12 -6.78
N SER A 34 8.49 4.49 -6.52
CA SER A 34 9.12 5.65 -7.18
C SER A 34 9.27 5.44 -8.68
N THR A 35 9.39 4.17 -9.11
CA THR A 35 9.50 3.76 -10.52
C THR A 35 8.62 2.55 -10.79
N GLY A 36 8.05 2.44 -11.99
CA GLY A 36 7.49 1.19 -12.50
C GLY A 36 8.57 0.24 -13.02
N SER A 37 8.15 -0.89 -13.61
CA SER A 37 9.06 -1.87 -14.24
C SER A 37 9.79 -1.32 -15.48
N GLY A 38 9.31 -0.22 -16.05
CA GLY A 38 9.73 0.29 -17.35
C GLY A 38 9.18 -0.47 -18.55
N LYS A 39 8.38 -1.52 -18.28
CA LYS A 39 7.74 -2.38 -19.29
C LYS A 39 6.20 -2.31 -19.23
N GLY A 40 5.68 -1.18 -18.77
CA GLY A 40 4.24 -0.98 -18.61
C GLY A 40 3.63 -1.95 -17.60
N GLY A 41 2.62 -2.72 -18.03
CA GLY A 41 1.93 -3.72 -17.22
C GLY A 41 2.66 -5.06 -17.08
N ASP A 42 3.77 -5.28 -17.79
CA ASP A 42 4.63 -6.45 -17.56
C ASP A 42 5.51 -6.21 -16.32
N LEU A 43 5.06 -6.74 -15.20
CA LEU A 43 5.74 -6.68 -13.91
C LEU A 43 6.45 -8.01 -13.57
N GLY A 44 6.36 -9.03 -14.45
CA GLY A 44 6.77 -10.39 -14.15
C GLY A 44 5.78 -11.14 -13.26
N GLY A 45 4.48 -10.83 -13.42
CA GLY A 45 3.40 -11.34 -12.59
C GLY A 45 3.38 -10.73 -11.19
N LEU A 46 2.52 -11.27 -10.31
CA LEU A 46 2.45 -10.82 -8.90
C LEU A 46 3.79 -11.00 -8.17
N ALA A 47 4.50 -12.10 -8.45
CA ALA A 47 5.80 -12.37 -7.81
C ALA A 47 6.87 -11.34 -8.20
N GLY A 48 6.90 -10.92 -9.48
CA GLY A 48 7.81 -9.88 -9.94
C GLY A 48 7.49 -8.52 -9.34
N ALA A 49 6.19 -8.17 -9.22
CA ALA A 49 5.75 -6.95 -8.56
C ALA A 49 6.10 -6.93 -7.06
N ASP A 50 5.92 -8.06 -6.36
CA ASP A 50 6.32 -8.19 -4.94
C ASP A 50 7.84 -8.02 -4.78
N ALA A 51 8.63 -8.64 -5.65
CA ALA A 51 10.08 -8.49 -5.64
C ALA A 51 10.51 -7.04 -5.89
N HIS A 52 9.80 -6.30 -6.75
CA HIS A 52 10.05 -4.88 -6.99
C HIS A 52 9.74 -4.04 -5.73
N CYS A 53 8.60 -4.28 -5.05
CA CYS A 53 8.30 -3.66 -3.77
C CYS A 53 9.40 -3.92 -2.73
N GLN A 54 9.82 -5.18 -2.58
CA GLN A 54 10.87 -5.57 -1.64
C GLN A 54 12.21 -4.89 -1.96
N ALA A 55 12.58 -4.81 -3.24
CA ALA A 55 13.82 -4.16 -3.66
C ALA A 55 13.83 -2.66 -3.35
N LEU A 56 12.72 -1.94 -3.63
CA LEU A 56 12.59 -0.52 -3.33
C LEU A 56 12.62 -0.26 -1.82
N ALA A 57 11.91 -1.08 -1.02
CA ALA A 57 11.93 -0.99 0.43
C ALA A 57 13.33 -1.25 1.00
N THR A 58 14.03 -2.26 0.49
CA THR A 58 15.42 -2.58 0.89
C THR A 58 16.38 -1.42 0.61
N ALA A 59 16.20 -0.74 -0.53
CA ALA A 59 17.06 0.38 -0.91
C ALA A 59 16.99 1.58 0.06
N VAL A 60 15.95 1.64 0.91
CA VAL A 60 15.76 2.69 1.94
C VAL A 60 15.83 2.14 3.37
N GLY A 61 16.28 0.90 3.56
CA GLY A 61 16.46 0.29 4.89
C GLY A 61 15.17 -0.21 5.54
N ALA A 62 14.12 -0.49 4.75
CA ALA A 62 12.84 -1.02 5.22
C ALA A 62 12.64 -2.51 4.87
N GLU A 63 13.73 -3.26 4.77
CA GLU A 63 13.75 -4.70 4.38
C GLU A 63 13.19 -5.64 5.43
N LYS A 64 12.97 -5.18 6.66
CA LYS A 64 12.46 -6.02 7.77
C LYS A 64 11.06 -6.58 7.52
N HIS A 65 10.27 -5.91 6.68
CA HIS A 65 8.92 -6.31 6.33
C HIS A 65 8.89 -7.20 5.08
N GLN A 66 7.88 -8.07 5.00
CA GLN A 66 7.52 -8.74 3.77
C GLN A 66 6.64 -7.82 2.92
N TRP A 67 7.21 -7.25 1.87
CA TRP A 67 6.50 -6.32 1.01
C TRP A 67 5.71 -7.02 -0.09
N ARG A 68 4.48 -6.57 -0.28
CA ARG A 68 3.56 -7.04 -1.32
C ARG A 68 3.02 -5.89 -2.15
N ALA A 69 2.94 -6.13 -3.45
CA ALA A 69 2.23 -5.22 -4.35
C ALA A 69 0.72 -5.33 -4.14
N TYR A 70 0.03 -4.19 -4.06
CA TYR A 70 -1.43 -4.12 -4.04
C TYR A 70 -1.96 -4.31 -5.45
N LEU A 71 -1.98 -5.54 -5.90
CA LEU A 71 -2.41 -5.97 -7.23
C LEU A 71 -3.28 -7.19 -7.11
N SER A 72 -4.45 -7.17 -7.78
CA SER A 72 -5.26 -8.38 -7.96
C SER A 72 -4.80 -9.16 -9.19
N SER A 73 -5.14 -10.43 -9.25
CA SER A 73 -4.99 -11.27 -10.44
C SER A 73 -6.35 -11.70 -10.97
N GLU A 74 -6.38 -12.30 -12.16
CA GLU A 74 -7.55 -12.91 -12.76
C GLU A 74 -7.39 -14.43 -12.82
N LYS A 75 -8.51 -15.14 -12.86
CA LYS A 75 -8.57 -16.58 -12.98
C LYS A 75 -9.76 -17.00 -13.83
N ASP A 76 -9.53 -17.91 -14.76
CA ASP A 76 -10.58 -18.38 -15.66
C ASP A 76 -11.74 -19.03 -14.90
N GLY A 77 -12.95 -18.55 -15.16
CA GLY A 77 -14.19 -19.09 -14.61
C GLY A 77 -14.45 -18.79 -13.12
N GLU A 78 -13.53 -18.13 -12.44
CA GLU A 78 -13.68 -17.79 -11.02
C GLU A 78 -12.99 -16.44 -10.69
N ARG A 79 -13.09 -16.00 -9.43
CA ARG A 79 -12.37 -14.83 -8.94
C ARG A 79 -10.89 -15.17 -8.73
N GLY A 80 -10.00 -14.31 -9.21
CA GLY A 80 -8.56 -14.43 -8.96
C GLY A 80 -8.15 -14.04 -7.54
N GLU A 81 -6.86 -13.89 -7.30
CA GLU A 81 -6.32 -13.45 -6.02
C GLU A 81 -6.60 -11.95 -5.83
N SER A 82 -7.20 -11.58 -4.71
CA SER A 82 -7.59 -10.19 -4.40
C SER A 82 -6.42 -9.42 -3.79
N ALA A 83 -6.19 -8.18 -4.22
CA ALA A 83 -5.14 -7.33 -3.65
C ALA A 83 -5.27 -7.17 -2.13
N ARG A 84 -6.50 -7.01 -1.62
CA ARG A 84 -6.78 -6.88 -0.19
C ARG A 84 -6.36 -8.08 0.65
N GLU A 85 -6.31 -9.27 0.06
CA GLU A 85 -5.96 -10.53 0.75
C GLU A 85 -4.45 -10.72 0.81
N ARG A 86 -3.69 -9.97 0.01
CA ARG A 86 -2.24 -10.08 -0.12
C ARG A 86 -1.47 -9.22 0.86
N ILE A 87 -2.06 -8.11 1.31
CA ILE A 87 -1.35 -7.01 1.98
C ILE A 87 -1.36 -7.07 3.51
N GLY A 88 -1.83 -8.18 4.12
CA GLY A 88 -1.92 -8.28 5.58
C GLY A 88 -3.10 -7.50 6.16
N ASN A 89 -3.02 -7.13 7.44
CA ASN A 89 -4.13 -6.56 8.20
C ASN A 89 -3.90 -5.11 8.69
N GLY A 90 -2.70 -4.55 8.52
CA GLY A 90 -2.31 -3.24 9.01
C GLY A 90 -1.95 -3.23 10.51
N PRO A 91 -1.76 -2.06 11.15
CA PRO A 91 -1.88 -0.73 10.53
C PRO A 91 -0.74 -0.42 9.53
N TRP A 92 -1.00 0.50 8.60
CA TRP A 92 0.01 0.89 7.61
C TRP A 92 0.34 2.38 7.73
N TYR A 93 1.63 2.70 7.64
CA TYR A 93 2.18 4.04 7.74
C TYR A 93 3.04 4.36 6.51
N ASN A 94 3.01 5.59 6.05
CA ASN A 94 3.89 6.03 4.97
C ASN A 94 5.33 6.27 5.46
N ALA A 95 6.23 6.63 4.55
CA ALA A 95 7.64 6.87 4.85
C ALA A 95 7.91 8.02 5.85
N LYS A 96 6.89 8.81 6.21
CA LYS A 96 6.95 9.88 7.23
C LYS A 96 6.21 9.51 8.52
N GLY A 97 5.83 8.25 8.70
CA GLY A 97 5.11 7.78 9.88
C GLY A 97 3.66 8.25 9.97
N VAL A 98 3.07 8.74 8.86
CA VAL A 98 1.65 9.12 8.82
C VAL A 98 0.82 7.86 8.62
N LEU A 99 -0.17 7.66 9.48
CA LEU A 99 -1.12 6.54 9.39
C LEU A 99 -1.91 6.63 8.09
N ILE A 100 -1.82 5.60 7.28
CA ILE A 100 -2.58 5.44 6.02
C ILE A 100 -3.91 4.73 6.27
N ALA A 101 -3.89 3.63 7.01
CA ALA A 101 -5.09 2.92 7.43
C ALA A 101 -4.79 2.03 8.64
N LYS A 102 -5.78 1.85 9.52
CA LYS A 102 -5.67 1.02 10.71
C LYS A 102 -5.82 -0.46 10.40
N ASN A 103 -6.59 -0.78 9.38
CA ASN A 103 -6.92 -2.15 8.96
C ASN A 103 -7.57 -2.15 7.57
N LEU A 104 -7.90 -3.33 7.04
CA LEU A 104 -8.52 -3.51 5.72
C LEU A 104 -9.84 -2.75 5.54
N ASN A 105 -10.67 -2.67 6.58
CA ASN A 105 -11.94 -1.94 6.48
C ASN A 105 -11.72 -0.42 6.40
N ASP A 106 -10.81 0.09 7.21
CA ASP A 106 -10.43 1.50 7.18
C ASP A 106 -9.81 1.86 5.81
N LEU A 107 -8.99 0.96 5.25
CA LEU A 107 -8.37 1.14 3.95
C LEU A 107 -9.38 1.21 2.79
N HIS A 108 -10.37 0.31 2.75
CA HIS A 108 -11.25 0.16 1.58
C HIS A 108 -12.59 0.88 1.72
N LEU A 109 -13.18 0.92 2.93
CA LEU A 109 -14.53 1.47 3.10
C LEU A 109 -14.54 2.96 3.46
N TYR A 110 -13.55 3.41 4.22
CA TYR A 110 -13.56 4.75 4.82
C TYR A 110 -12.32 5.57 4.55
N ASN A 111 -11.35 5.04 3.80
CA ASN A 111 -10.07 5.71 3.60
C ASN A 111 -10.24 7.08 2.94
N LYS A 112 -9.75 8.10 3.63
CA LYS A 112 -9.60 9.47 3.15
C LYS A 112 -8.15 9.94 3.23
N THR A 113 -7.26 9.05 3.68
CA THR A 113 -5.87 9.38 3.99
C THR A 113 -4.95 9.19 2.78
N ILE A 114 -5.28 8.30 1.85
CA ILE A 114 -4.53 8.21 0.59
C ILE A 114 -4.88 9.42 -0.25
N THR A 115 -3.97 10.38 -0.32
CA THR A 115 -4.03 11.64 -1.08
C THR A 115 -2.66 11.91 -1.67
N LYS A 116 -2.53 12.95 -2.51
CA LYS A 116 -1.23 13.36 -3.07
C LYS A 116 -0.15 13.59 -2.00
N GLU A 117 -0.54 14.14 -0.84
CA GLU A 117 0.37 14.50 0.24
C GLU A 117 0.83 13.31 1.07
N THR A 118 0.06 12.22 1.07
CA THR A 118 0.31 11.06 1.94
C THR A 118 0.70 9.80 1.19
N ALA A 119 0.31 9.67 -0.09
CA ALA A 119 0.74 8.58 -0.96
C ALA A 119 2.17 8.83 -1.47
N LEU A 120 3.11 8.83 -0.52
CA LEU A 120 4.53 9.08 -0.78
C LEU A 120 5.19 7.83 -1.39
N ASN A 121 6.31 8.04 -2.09
CA ASN A 121 7.16 6.93 -2.52
C ASN A 121 7.99 6.39 -1.33
N GLU A 122 8.76 5.32 -1.56
CA GLU A 122 9.60 4.68 -0.53
C GLU A 122 10.65 5.62 0.06
N LYS A 123 11.01 6.70 -0.65
CA LYS A 123 11.99 7.71 -0.19
C LYS A 123 11.33 8.85 0.61
N GLY A 124 9.99 8.81 0.77
CA GLY A 124 9.23 9.88 1.42
C GLY A 124 9.02 11.12 0.55
N GLU A 125 9.16 10.99 -0.77
CA GLU A 125 8.94 12.05 -1.75
C GLU A 125 7.50 11.99 -2.28
N LEU A 126 6.99 13.14 -2.74
CA LEU A 126 5.71 13.23 -3.43
C LEU A 126 5.78 12.52 -4.78
N VAL A 127 4.74 11.76 -5.09
CA VAL A 127 4.50 11.25 -6.45
C VAL A 127 3.73 12.30 -7.23
N ASN A 128 4.13 12.55 -8.47
CA ASN A 128 3.43 13.50 -9.32
C ASN A 128 1.97 13.09 -9.52
N GLY A 129 1.07 14.04 -9.33
CA GLY A 129 -0.37 13.87 -9.48
C GLY A 129 -0.91 14.55 -10.73
N ARG A 130 -2.24 14.61 -10.83
CA ARG A 130 -2.91 15.33 -11.91
C ARG A 130 -2.58 16.81 -11.86
N GLY A 131 -2.13 17.34 -12.99
CA GLY A 131 -1.69 18.74 -13.14
C GLY A 131 -0.18 18.93 -12.99
N ASP A 132 0.55 17.93 -12.54
CA ASP A 132 2.02 17.94 -12.55
C ASP A 132 2.55 17.51 -13.94
N THR A 133 3.84 17.73 -14.17
CA THR A 133 4.53 17.30 -15.40
C THR A 133 5.80 16.53 -15.02
N PRO A 134 5.90 15.23 -15.35
CA PRO A 134 4.85 14.39 -15.95
C PRO A 134 3.67 14.13 -15.01
N ASN A 135 2.48 13.84 -15.56
CA ASN A 135 1.36 13.34 -14.78
C ASN A 135 1.57 11.83 -14.52
N GLU A 136 1.51 11.40 -13.26
CA GLU A 136 1.74 10.01 -12.84
C GLU A 136 0.70 9.54 -11.82
N HIS A 137 -0.52 10.11 -11.87
CA HIS A 137 -1.53 9.85 -10.84
C HIS A 137 -2.21 8.49 -10.97
N ASP A 138 -2.17 7.86 -12.14
CA ASP A 138 -2.72 6.53 -12.38
C ASP A 138 -1.80 5.46 -11.83
N ILE A 139 -2.32 4.65 -10.90
CA ILE A 139 -1.63 3.58 -10.20
C ILE A 139 -2.25 2.24 -10.58
N LEU A 140 -1.44 1.27 -10.98
CA LEU A 140 -1.87 -0.10 -11.30
C LEU A 140 -2.43 -0.78 -10.05
N THR A 141 -3.59 -1.42 -10.17
CA THR A 141 -4.22 -2.18 -9.07
C THR A 141 -4.89 -3.47 -9.50
N GLY A 142 -5.53 -3.49 -10.69
CA GLY A 142 -6.31 -4.63 -11.15
C GLY A 142 -7.49 -4.96 -10.23
N SER A 143 -7.95 -4.03 -9.42
CA SER A 143 -8.86 -4.31 -8.31
C SER A 143 -10.16 -3.53 -8.41
N MET A 144 -11.22 -4.10 -7.84
CA MET A 144 -12.45 -3.37 -7.51
C MET A 144 -12.22 -2.38 -6.36
N ASP A 145 -13.17 -1.50 -6.09
CA ASP A 145 -13.08 -0.47 -5.04
C ASP A 145 -12.82 -1.05 -3.64
N ASP A 146 -13.35 -2.22 -3.37
CA ASP A 146 -13.18 -2.92 -2.09
C ASP A 146 -11.89 -3.75 -2.00
N GLY A 147 -11.04 -3.66 -3.03
CA GLY A 147 -9.75 -4.38 -3.12
C GLY A 147 -9.87 -5.84 -3.54
N THR A 148 -11.06 -6.30 -3.92
CA THR A 148 -11.24 -7.66 -4.47
C THR A 148 -10.86 -7.72 -5.94
N ALA A 149 -10.47 -8.91 -6.40
CA ALA A 149 -10.27 -9.19 -7.81
C ALA A 149 -11.60 -9.14 -8.57
N TYR A 150 -11.56 -8.88 -9.86
CA TYR A 150 -12.72 -9.03 -10.73
C TYR A 150 -13.10 -10.51 -10.85
N PHE A 151 -14.40 -10.80 -11.02
CA PHE A 151 -14.81 -12.08 -11.57
C PHE A 151 -14.44 -12.12 -13.05
N ALA A 152 -14.23 -13.32 -13.57
CA ALA A 152 -14.02 -13.50 -14.98
C ALA A 152 -15.19 -12.87 -15.77
N ASP A 153 -14.84 -11.91 -16.60
CA ASP A 153 -15.70 -11.29 -17.60
C ASP A 153 -14.92 -11.25 -18.93
N ASP A 154 -15.46 -10.60 -19.95
CA ASP A 154 -14.81 -10.52 -21.26
C ASP A 154 -13.71 -9.45 -21.34
N LYS A 155 -13.23 -8.90 -20.18
CA LYS A 155 -12.25 -7.82 -20.13
C LYS A 155 -11.02 -8.26 -19.35
N ASP A 156 -9.87 -7.74 -19.78
CA ASP A 156 -8.63 -7.83 -19.04
C ASP A 156 -8.50 -6.63 -18.10
N HIS A 157 -8.38 -6.88 -16.79
CA HIS A 157 -8.21 -5.86 -15.74
C HIS A 157 -6.80 -5.82 -15.18
N THR A 158 -5.90 -6.70 -15.63
CA THR A 158 -4.62 -6.98 -14.98
C THR A 158 -3.43 -7.05 -15.96
N CYS A 159 -3.60 -6.56 -17.20
CA CYS A 159 -2.56 -6.74 -18.22
C CYS A 159 -2.08 -8.20 -18.32
N ASN A 160 -3.02 -9.13 -18.51
CA ASN A 160 -2.76 -10.56 -18.56
C ASN A 160 -1.98 -11.04 -17.31
N ASN A 161 -2.55 -10.77 -16.14
CA ASN A 161 -1.93 -11.10 -14.86
C ASN A 161 -0.51 -10.53 -14.71
N TRP A 162 -0.35 -9.28 -15.11
CA TRP A 162 0.90 -8.50 -14.98
C TRP A 162 2.06 -9.07 -15.79
N THR A 163 1.74 -9.66 -16.96
CA THR A 163 2.74 -10.22 -17.87
C THR A 163 2.71 -9.61 -19.27
N SER A 164 1.79 -8.63 -19.52
CA SER A 164 1.68 -7.98 -20.81
C SER A 164 2.24 -6.56 -20.76
N SER A 165 3.09 -6.25 -21.76
CA SER A 165 3.58 -4.90 -22.05
C SER A 165 3.00 -4.31 -23.33
N ASP A 166 1.93 -4.88 -23.87
CA ASP A 166 1.32 -4.50 -25.16
C ASP A 166 -0.21 -4.54 -25.10
N ALA A 167 -0.80 -5.69 -25.44
CA ALA A 167 -2.24 -5.87 -25.48
C ALA A 167 -2.86 -5.99 -24.06
N GLY A 168 -4.17 -5.70 -23.97
CA GLY A 168 -4.95 -5.79 -22.74
C GLY A 168 -5.19 -4.44 -22.08
N SER A 169 -5.63 -4.47 -20.85
CA SER A 169 -5.82 -3.30 -20.00
C SER A 169 -5.61 -3.65 -18.53
N ALA A 170 -5.42 -2.65 -17.69
CA ALA A 170 -5.39 -2.78 -16.24
C ALA A 170 -6.38 -1.83 -15.60
N GLN A 171 -7.03 -2.25 -14.50
CA GLN A 171 -7.74 -1.31 -13.64
C GLN A 171 -6.73 -0.45 -12.88
N LEU A 172 -7.01 0.86 -12.82
CA LEU A 172 -6.17 1.89 -12.24
C LEU A 172 -6.87 2.60 -11.09
N GLY A 173 -6.11 3.05 -10.11
CA GLY A 173 -6.55 3.98 -9.08
C GLY A 173 -5.84 5.32 -9.19
N HIS A 174 -6.38 6.36 -8.55
CA HIS A 174 -5.79 7.70 -8.49
C HIS A 174 -5.23 7.97 -7.09
N HIS A 175 -3.90 7.94 -6.93
CA HIS A 175 -3.29 8.17 -5.61
C HIS A 175 -3.57 9.56 -5.03
N ASP A 176 -3.81 10.54 -5.91
CA ASP A 176 -4.11 11.93 -5.56
C ASP A 176 -5.62 12.21 -5.44
N ARG A 177 -6.47 11.24 -5.72
CA ARG A 177 -7.92 11.33 -5.74
C ARG A 177 -8.49 12.41 -6.67
N HIS A 178 -7.71 12.84 -7.64
CA HIS A 178 -8.14 13.78 -8.65
C HIS A 178 -8.53 13.07 -9.95
N GLY A 179 -9.47 13.67 -10.70
CA GLY A 179 -9.81 13.28 -12.06
C GLY A 179 -11.16 12.60 -12.21
N GLY A 180 -11.90 13.07 -13.24
CA GLY A 180 -13.15 12.48 -13.71
C GLY A 180 -14.27 12.41 -12.67
N GLY A 181 -15.21 11.53 -12.90
CA GLY A 181 -16.32 11.25 -11.98
C GLY A 181 -16.01 10.20 -10.91
N ASN A 182 -14.83 9.58 -10.94
CA ASN A 182 -14.43 8.53 -9.98
C ASN A 182 -13.03 8.83 -9.39
N PRO A 183 -12.95 9.34 -8.14
CA PRO A 183 -11.71 9.65 -7.45
C PRO A 183 -11.18 8.47 -6.61
N SER A 184 -11.53 7.23 -6.94
CA SER A 184 -11.09 6.05 -6.19
C SER A 184 -9.56 5.92 -6.23
N TRP A 185 -8.96 5.67 -5.07
CA TRP A 185 -7.53 5.43 -4.99
C TRP A 185 -7.12 4.07 -5.58
N SER A 186 -8.06 3.12 -5.63
CA SER A 186 -7.81 1.74 -6.07
C SER A 186 -8.53 1.35 -7.36
N SER A 187 -9.63 2.01 -7.75
CA SER A 187 -10.48 1.56 -8.86
C SER A 187 -11.16 2.71 -9.57
N ALA A 188 -10.41 3.56 -10.25
CA ALA A 188 -10.92 4.74 -10.95
C ALA A 188 -11.40 4.44 -12.37
N HIS A 189 -10.56 3.83 -13.20
CA HIS A 189 -10.86 3.47 -14.59
C HIS A 189 -9.88 2.44 -15.14
N ALA A 190 -10.18 1.87 -16.29
CA ALA A 190 -9.26 1.00 -17.02
C ALA A 190 -8.20 1.82 -17.78
N SER A 191 -6.99 1.26 -17.93
CA SER A 191 -5.98 1.79 -18.83
C SER A 191 -6.38 1.61 -20.30
N ARG A 192 -5.73 2.36 -21.21
CA ARG A 192 -5.96 2.23 -22.67
C ARG A 192 -5.10 1.13 -23.31
N GLY A 193 -4.29 0.45 -22.54
CA GLY A 193 -3.38 -0.62 -22.96
C GLY A 193 -2.36 -0.89 -21.87
N CYS A 194 -1.52 -1.89 -22.09
CA CYS A 194 -0.54 -2.36 -21.12
C CYS A 194 0.88 -1.86 -21.40
N SER A 195 1.13 -1.23 -22.56
CA SER A 195 2.46 -0.69 -22.83
C SER A 195 2.78 0.52 -21.95
N GLN A 196 4.07 0.74 -21.69
CA GLN A 196 4.53 1.91 -20.95
C GLN A 196 4.02 3.21 -21.57
N GLU A 197 3.99 3.28 -22.90
CA GLU A 197 3.48 4.45 -23.62
C GLU A 197 1.96 4.64 -23.40
N ALA A 198 1.18 3.53 -23.45
CA ALA A 198 -0.26 3.58 -23.22
C ALA A 198 -0.60 4.06 -21.80
N LEU A 199 0.12 3.58 -20.79
CA LEU A 199 -0.03 4.01 -19.39
C LEU A 199 0.33 5.49 -19.23
N THR A 200 1.42 5.95 -19.84
CA THR A 200 1.83 7.36 -19.79
C THR A 200 0.80 8.29 -20.44
N LYS A 201 0.17 7.86 -21.53
CA LYS A 201 -0.86 8.65 -22.24
C LYS A 201 -2.14 8.84 -21.41
N THR A 202 -2.41 8.01 -20.43
CA THR A 202 -3.57 8.17 -19.53
C THR A 202 -3.23 8.92 -18.23
N GLY A 203 -1.97 9.15 -17.95
CA GLY A 203 -1.53 9.86 -16.75
C GLY A 203 -0.89 8.94 -15.71
N GLY A 204 -0.38 7.78 -16.14
CA GLY A 204 0.36 6.84 -15.30
C GLY A 204 1.83 6.72 -15.68
N ALA A 205 2.56 5.91 -14.93
CA ALA A 205 3.95 5.58 -15.20
C ALA A 205 4.27 4.09 -14.95
N GLY A 206 3.24 3.25 -14.85
CA GLY A 206 3.38 1.85 -14.46
C GLY A 206 3.74 1.66 -13.00
N LYS A 207 3.41 2.63 -12.14
CA LYS A 207 3.61 2.58 -10.69
C LYS A 207 2.48 1.81 -10.02
N PHE A 208 2.75 1.28 -8.83
CA PHE A 208 1.78 0.55 -8.00
C PHE A 208 2.05 0.78 -6.51
N TYR A 209 1.07 0.44 -5.67
CA TYR A 209 1.21 0.54 -4.21
C TYR A 209 1.92 -0.70 -3.67
N CYS A 210 2.73 -0.49 -2.63
CA CYS A 210 3.38 -1.53 -1.86
C CYS A 210 2.96 -1.45 -0.40
N PHE A 211 2.66 -2.60 0.20
CA PHE A 211 2.25 -2.73 1.60
C PHE A 211 3.10 -3.79 2.31
N ALA A 212 3.41 -3.57 3.57
CA ALA A 212 3.92 -4.60 4.46
C ALA A 212 2.78 -5.58 4.79
N ALA A 213 3.02 -6.88 4.61
CA ALA A 213 2.02 -7.94 4.72
C ALA A 213 2.17 -8.78 6.01
N ASP A 214 3.17 -8.50 6.85
CA ASP A 214 3.50 -9.14 8.14
C ASP A 214 2.93 -8.40 9.35
#